data_0b00620aa6b236726b016d143dbfc8da
#
_entry.id   0b00620aa6b236726b016d143dbfc8da
#
_cell.length_a   1.000
_cell.length_b   1.000
_cell.length_c   1.000
_cell.angle_alpha   90.00
_cell.angle_beta   90.00
_cell.angle_gamma   90.00
#
_symmetry.space_group_name_H-M   'P 1'
#
loop_
_entity.id
_entity.type
_entity.pdbx_description
1 polymer ?
#
loop_
_entity_poly.entity_id
_entity_poly.type
_entity_poly.pdbx_seq_one_letter_code
_entity_poly.pdbx_strand_id
1 'polypeptide(L)'
;MSSRSDPPPSLNSLTARINNVVAAQQRPMRRIQRVVANTVVGQMIPSGVVKGGTGIKLRVGEWLSRFTPDFDLARPAAVDVGSYIEELQEALAEGWSGFTGTVQEMEGAHPDGVPEPYVMVPYRIRLAYRSRDWLSVTFELGRDEVGSTSHYERRIASDIVDLFESLGLETPQPVPVMAIDHQVAQKLHACTSVGPRGGNDRAHDLVDLQILDQEEDVDLAAIGVTARRLFASRRAQEWPPTVVAHQGWETLYAEAAQGLGVLPNVAAAVEWANDLISRIP
;
A
#
# COMPACT_ATOMS: atom_id res chain seq x y z
N MET A 1 15.56 -29.36 -7.01
CA MET A 1 15.70 -28.30 -8.02
C MET A 1 14.36 -28.22 -8.75
N SER A 2 13.50 -27.33 -8.38
CA SER A 2 12.23 -27.09 -9.11
C SER A 2 12.59 -26.44 -10.44
N SER A 3 12.18 -27.04 -11.56
CA SER A 3 12.40 -26.46 -12.89
C SER A 3 11.57 -25.16 -12.95
N ARG A 4 12.26 -24.03 -13.05
CA ARG A 4 11.61 -22.73 -13.29
C ARG A 4 10.75 -22.89 -14.54
N SER A 5 9.46 -22.65 -14.45
CA SER A 5 8.59 -22.68 -15.63
C SER A 5 8.94 -21.50 -16.55
N ASP A 6 8.97 -21.74 -17.86
CA ASP A 6 9.25 -20.68 -18.83
C ASP A 6 8.27 -19.51 -18.70
N PRO A 7 8.70 -18.26 -18.95
CA PRO A 7 7.83 -17.11 -18.93
C PRO A 7 6.61 -17.27 -19.85
N PRO A 8 5.42 -16.80 -19.46
CA PRO A 8 4.24 -16.87 -20.31
C PRO A 8 4.51 -16.21 -21.68
N PRO A 9 4.32 -16.91 -22.80
CA PRO A 9 4.64 -16.35 -24.12
C PRO A 9 3.66 -15.28 -24.61
N SER A 10 2.49 -15.15 -23.97
CA SER A 10 1.45 -14.20 -24.34
C SER A 10 0.57 -13.82 -23.15
N LEU A 11 -0.21 -12.75 -23.29
CA LEU A 11 -1.22 -12.35 -22.31
C LEU A 11 -2.26 -13.47 -22.05
N ASN A 12 -2.67 -14.19 -23.06
CA ASN A 12 -3.59 -15.31 -22.89
C ASN A 12 -2.98 -16.41 -22.02
N SER A 13 -1.70 -16.70 -22.23
CA SER A 13 -0.98 -17.68 -21.40
C SER A 13 -0.82 -17.22 -19.96
N LEU A 14 -0.49 -15.94 -19.73
CA LEU A 14 -0.45 -15.34 -18.40
C LEU A 14 -1.83 -15.44 -17.71
N THR A 15 -2.90 -15.05 -18.43
CA THR A 15 -4.27 -15.13 -17.91
C THR A 15 -4.67 -16.56 -17.55
N ALA A 16 -4.30 -17.54 -18.37
CA ALA A 16 -4.57 -18.95 -18.07
C ALA A 16 -3.85 -19.40 -16.78
N ARG A 17 -2.58 -19.00 -16.58
CA ARG A 17 -1.86 -19.31 -15.34
C ARG A 17 -2.47 -18.63 -14.12
N ILE A 18 -2.88 -17.36 -14.23
CA ILE A 18 -3.62 -16.67 -13.18
C ILE A 18 -4.92 -17.42 -12.84
N ASN A 19 -5.69 -17.88 -13.85
CA ASN A 19 -6.89 -18.68 -13.65
C ASN A 19 -6.61 -19.96 -12.86
N ASN A 20 -5.51 -20.65 -13.15
CA ASN A 20 -5.12 -21.85 -12.43
C ASN A 20 -4.80 -21.54 -10.95
N VAL A 21 -4.10 -20.43 -10.66
CA VAL A 21 -3.83 -19.97 -9.29
C VAL A 21 -5.13 -19.63 -8.57
N VAL A 22 -6.04 -18.91 -9.21
CA VAL A 22 -7.37 -18.57 -8.69
C VAL A 22 -8.15 -19.82 -8.30
N ALA A 23 -8.17 -20.82 -9.17
CA ALA A 23 -8.86 -22.08 -8.91
C ALA A 23 -8.20 -22.88 -7.77
N ALA A 24 -6.87 -22.96 -7.77
CA ALA A 24 -6.12 -23.70 -6.75
C ALA A 24 -6.23 -23.08 -5.35
N GLN A 25 -6.19 -21.75 -5.27
CA GLN A 25 -6.21 -21.00 -4.01
C GLN A 25 -7.61 -20.56 -3.57
N GLN A 26 -8.63 -20.77 -4.42
CA GLN A 26 -10.02 -20.32 -4.18
C GLN A 26 -10.12 -18.82 -3.84
N ARG A 27 -9.32 -17.98 -4.52
CA ARG A 27 -9.23 -16.55 -4.29
C ARG A 27 -9.84 -15.76 -5.45
N PRO A 28 -10.40 -14.56 -5.20
CA PRO A 28 -10.95 -13.73 -6.26
C PRO A 28 -9.91 -13.35 -7.32
N MET A 29 -10.23 -13.50 -8.59
CA MET A 29 -9.39 -13.13 -9.73
C MET A 29 -8.82 -11.72 -9.58
N ARG A 30 -9.68 -10.75 -9.23
CA ARG A 30 -9.29 -9.35 -9.05
C ARG A 30 -8.18 -9.19 -8.01
N ARG A 31 -8.18 -10.01 -6.96
CA ARG A 31 -7.17 -9.95 -5.90
C ARG A 31 -5.81 -10.42 -6.41
N ILE A 32 -5.76 -11.55 -7.12
CA ILE A 32 -4.53 -12.09 -7.72
C ILE A 32 -3.96 -11.13 -8.77
N GLN A 33 -4.82 -10.63 -9.67
CA GLN A 33 -4.39 -9.67 -10.67
C GLN A 33 -3.81 -8.39 -10.06
N ARG A 34 -4.43 -7.90 -8.97
CA ARG A 34 -4.00 -6.66 -8.32
C ARG A 34 -2.64 -6.82 -7.63
N VAL A 35 -2.40 -7.92 -6.92
CA VAL A 35 -1.09 -8.12 -6.29
C VAL A 35 0.02 -8.27 -7.34
N VAL A 36 -0.26 -8.98 -8.44
CA VAL A 36 0.70 -9.07 -9.55
C VAL A 36 0.98 -7.68 -10.12
N ALA A 37 -0.05 -6.89 -10.43
CA ALA A 37 0.09 -5.57 -11.01
C ALA A 37 0.86 -4.61 -10.08
N ASN A 38 0.51 -4.56 -8.80
CA ASN A 38 1.18 -3.68 -7.84
C ASN A 38 2.64 -4.11 -7.62
N THR A 39 2.93 -5.41 -7.58
CA THR A 39 4.32 -5.90 -7.47
C THR A 39 5.12 -5.54 -8.73
N VAL A 40 4.56 -5.71 -9.93
CA VAL A 40 5.19 -5.31 -11.19
C VAL A 40 5.51 -3.81 -11.21
N VAL A 41 4.57 -2.95 -10.81
CA VAL A 41 4.82 -1.50 -10.66
C VAL A 41 5.95 -1.25 -9.67
N GLY A 42 5.95 -1.96 -8.53
CA GLY A 42 6.99 -1.86 -7.51
C GLY A 42 8.41 -2.20 -8.02
N GLN A 43 8.52 -3.10 -9.04
CA GLN A 43 9.82 -3.41 -9.65
C GLN A 43 10.29 -2.34 -10.65
N MET A 44 9.39 -1.45 -11.08
CA MET A 44 9.69 -0.42 -12.09
C MET A 44 9.71 1.01 -11.50
N ILE A 45 9.52 1.20 -10.18
CA ILE A 45 9.65 2.53 -9.57
C ILE A 45 11.11 2.98 -9.61
N PRO A 46 11.43 4.22 -10.03
CA PRO A 46 12.81 4.70 -10.12
C PRO A 46 13.42 4.95 -8.74
N SER A 47 12.64 5.49 -7.82
CA SER A 47 13.05 5.82 -6.45
C SER A 47 11.83 5.94 -5.53
N GLY A 48 12.05 6.25 -4.25
CA GLY A 48 10.97 6.44 -3.28
C GLY A 48 10.64 5.20 -2.48
N VAL A 49 9.58 5.30 -1.69
CA VAL A 49 9.22 4.31 -0.67
C VAL A 49 7.74 3.96 -0.79
N VAL A 50 7.44 2.69 -0.98
CA VAL A 50 6.06 2.18 -1.05
C VAL A 50 5.43 2.28 0.33
N LYS A 51 4.23 2.84 0.40
CA LYS A 51 3.47 3.04 1.64
C LYS A 51 2.05 2.49 1.53
N GLY A 52 1.18 2.87 2.46
CA GLY A 52 -0.23 2.49 2.43
C GLY A 52 -0.45 0.97 2.50
N GLY A 53 -1.59 0.52 1.98
CA GLY A 53 -1.94 -0.90 2.00
C GLY A 53 -1.02 -1.79 1.16
N THR A 54 -0.47 -1.26 0.06
CA THR A 54 0.51 -1.99 -0.77
C THR A 54 1.83 -2.19 -0.02
N GLY A 55 2.30 -1.19 0.75
CA GLY A 55 3.48 -1.34 1.60
C GLY A 55 3.30 -2.44 2.66
N ILE A 56 2.13 -2.51 3.31
CA ILE A 56 1.81 -3.58 4.26
C ILE A 56 1.82 -4.94 3.56
N LYS A 57 1.18 -5.04 2.41
CA LYS A 57 1.15 -6.28 1.63
C LYS A 57 2.54 -6.79 1.25
N LEU A 58 3.43 -5.92 0.83
CA LEU A 58 4.82 -6.27 0.53
C LEU A 58 5.60 -6.73 1.77
N ARG A 59 5.16 -6.33 2.96
CA ARG A 59 5.76 -6.69 4.24
C ARG A 59 5.24 -8.03 4.76
N VAL A 60 3.93 -8.16 4.94
CA VAL A 60 3.31 -9.31 5.62
C VAL A 60 2.73 -10.36 4.67
N GLY A 61 2.58 -10.03 3.39
CA GLY A 61 2.01 -10.90 2.37
C GLY A 61 0.59 -10.57 1.96
N GLU A 62 0.18 -11.17 0.85
CA GLU A 62 -1.14 -11.00 0.26
C GLU A 62 -2.24 -11.59 1.14
N TRP A 63 -1.94 -12.73 1.77
CA TRP A 63 -2.96 -13.50 2.48
C TRP A 63 -3.23 -12.99 3.90
N LEU A 64 -2.29 -12.28 4.48
CA LEU A 64 -2.39 -11.66 5.81
C LEU A 64 -2.81 -10.19 5.74
N SER A 65 -2.97 -9.62 4.54
CA SER A 65 -3.34 -8.23 4.34
C SER A 65 -4.72 -8.08 3.70
N ARG A 66 -5.38 -6.93 3.95
CA ARG A 66 -6.64 -6.61 3.26
C ARG A 66 -6.42 -6.34 1.78
N PHE A 67 -7.50 -6.42 1.01
CA PHE A 67 -7.46 -5.97 -0.38
C PHE A 67 -7.16 -4.47 -0.47
N THR A 68 -6.18 -4.09 -1.29
CA THR A 68 -5.89 -2.70 -1.63
C THR A 68 -5.77 -2.55 -3.15
N PRO A 69 -6.54 -1.64 -3.77
CA PRO A 69 -6.49 -1.43 -5.21
C PRO A 69 -5.36 -0.50 -5.64
N ASP A 70 -4.90 0.40 -4.77
CA ASP A 70 -4.02 1.51 -5.10
C ASP A 70 -2.57 1.18 -4.79
N PHE A 71 -1.67 1.89 -5.46
CA PHE A 71 -0.24 1.85 -5.21
C PHE A 71 0.21 3.22 -4.71
N ASP A 72 0.44 3.31 -3.41
CA ASP A 72 0.86 4.54 -2.74
C ASP A 72 2.38 4.61 -2.66
N LEU A 73 2.97 5.74 -3.03
CA LEU A 73 4.40 5.97 -2.95
C LEU A 73 4.72 7.35 -2.36
N ALA A 74 5.77 7.40 -1.56
CA ALA A 74 6.41 8.65 -1.13
C ALA A 74 7.69 8.87 -1.93
N ARG A 75 7.75 9.95 -2.73
CA ARG A 75 8.97 10.34 -3.45
C ARG A 75 9.95 11.02 -2.51
N PRO A 76 11.28 10.94 -2.77
CA PRO A 76 12.27 11.67 -2.00
C PRO A 76 12.01 13.18 -2.03
N ALA A 77 12.30 13.87 -0.91
CA ALA A 77 12.03 15.29 -0.77
C ALA A 77 12.78 16.16 -1.82
N ALA A 78 13.96 15.72 -2.25
CA ALA A 78 14.79 16.43 -3.22
C ALA A 78 14.36 16.28 -4.68
N VAL A 79 13.45 15.33 -4.98
CA VAL A 79 12.98 15.08 -6.35
C VAL A 79 11.65 15.79 -6.56
N ASP A 80 11.53 16.64 -7.58
CA ASP A 80 10.26 17.26 -7.96
C ASP A 80 9.32 16.25 -8.66
N VAL A 81 8.03 16.60 -8.75
CA VAL A 81 7.01 15.69 -9.30
C VAL A 81 7.24 15.43 -10.79
N GLY A 82 7.57 16.47 -11.57
CA GLY A 82 7.78 16.35 -13.02
C GLY A 82 8.92 15.40 -13.36
N SER A 83 10.09 15.65 -12.78
CA SER A 83 11.26 14.77 -12.95
C SER A 83 10.97 13.33 -12.52
N TYR A 84 10.25 13.16 -11.40
CA TYR A 84 9.87 11.81 -10.94
C TYR A 84 9.00 11.07 -11.97
N ILE A 85 8.01 11.75 -12.55
CA ILE A 85 7.10 11.15 -13.54
C ILE A 85 7.82 10.85 -14.85
N GLU A 86 8.77 11.68 -15.27
CA GLU A 86 9.62 11.40 -16.44
C GLU A 86 10.46 10.13 -16.23
N GLU A 87 11.17 10.01 -15.10
CA GLU A 87 11.93 8.82 -14.74
C GLU A 87 11.04 7.57 -14.63
N LEU A 88 9.84 7.70 -14.03
CA LEU A 88 8.87 6.62 -13.94
C LEU A 88 8.40 6.18 -15.33
N GLN A 89 8.12 7.13 -16.24
CA GLN A 89 7.71 6.80 -17.60
C GLN A 89 8.80 6.04 -18.35
N GLU A 90 10.07 6.41 -18.18
CA GLU A 90 11.22 5.71 -18.77
C GLU A 90 11.33 4.28 -18.22
N ALA A 91 11.27 4.10 -16.91
CA ALA A 91 11.31 2.79 -16.25
C ALA A 91 10.13 1.89 -16.65
N LEU A 92 8.93 2.45 -16.79
CA LEU A 92 7.76 1.73 -17.27
C LEU A 92 7.89 1.32 -18.75
N ALA A 93 8.54 2.15 -19.59
CA ALA A 93 8.77 1.83 -20.98
C ALA A 93 9.86 0.76 -21.16
N GLU A 94 10.93 0.79 -20.35
CA GLU A 94 11.93 -0.27 -20.28
C GLU A 94 11.30 -1.60 -19.87
N GLY A 95 10.45 -1.54 -18.83
CA GLY A 95 9.64 -2.65 -18.36
C GLY A 95 10.36 -3.65 -17.46
N TRP A 96 9.60 -4.64 -17.00
CA TRP A 96 10.11 -5.73 -16.17
C TRP A 96 9.31 -7.02 -16.41
N SER A 97 10.01 -8.17 -16.52
CA SER A 97 9.41 -9.52 -16.65
C SER A 97 8.40 -9.65 -17.81
N GLY A 98 8.60 -8.90 -18.89
CA GLY A 98 7.70 -8.87 -20.06
C GLY A 98 6.51 -7.89 -19.91
N PHE A 99 6.43 -7.18 -18.81
CA PHE A 99 5.51 -6.06 -18.63
C PHE A 99 6.17 -4.75 -19.05
N THR A 100 5.36 -3.86 -19.62
CA THR A 100 5.67 -2.45 -19.87
C THR A 100 4.50 -1.60 -19.41
N GLY A 101 4.69 -0.29 -19.33
CA GLY A 101 3.61 0.58 -18.92
C GLY A 101 3.72 2.01 -19.43
N THR A 102 2.64 2.76 -19.19
CA THR A 102 2.60 4.21 -19.39
C THR A 102 1.94 4.84 -18.17
N VAL A 103 2.39 6.04 -17.79
CA VAL A 103 1.80 6.81 -16.70
C VAL A 103 1.07 8.02 -17.26
N GLN A 104 -0.10 8.32 -16.72
CA GLN A 104 -0.92 9.48 -17.08
C GLN A 104 -1.49 10.09 -15.80
N GLU A 105 -1.36 11.40 -15.67
CA GLU A 105 -2.01 12.16 -14.61
C GLU A 105 -3.53 12.03 -14.69
N MET A 106 -4.16 11.87 -13.54
CA MET A 106 -5.62 11.86 -13.43
C MET A 106 -6.08 13.22 -12.89
N GLU A 107 -7.29 13.63 -13.28
CA GLU A 107 -7.93 14.77 -12.61
C GLU A 107 -8.06 14.42 -11.12
N GLY A 108 -7.29 15.12 -10.28
CA GLY A 108 -7.28 14.94 -8.84
C GLY A 108 -8.42 15.73 -8.20
N ALA A 109 -9.09 15.12 -7.24
CA ALA A 109 -9.88 15.91 -6.30
C ALA A 109 -8.88 16.68 -5.41
N HIS A 110 -8.97 18.01 -5.38
CA HIS A 110 -8.35 18.80 -4.33
C HIS A 110 -9.32 18.78 -3.13
N PRO A 111 -9.08 17.94 -2.11
CA PRO A 111 -9.99 17.89 -0.98
C PRO A 111 -9.93 19.22 -0.23
N ASP A 112 -11.11 19.81 0.01
CA ASP A 112 -11.23 21.06 0.76
C ASP A 112 -10.51 20.96 2.11
N GLY A 113 -9.67 21.96 2.43
CA GLY A 113 -8.98 22.05 3.71
C GLY A 113 -7.69 21.23 3.83
N VAL A 114 -7.27 20.50 2.81
CA VAL A 114 -5.95 19.88 2.76
C VAL A 114 -4.97 20.84 2.12
N PRO A 115 -3.90 21.29 2.83
CA PRO A 115 -2.88 22.16 2.22
C PRO A 115 -2.26 21.48 1.00
N GLU A 116 -2.06 22.25 -0.07
CA GLU A 116 -1.53 21.78 -1.36
C GLU A 116 -0.31 20.83 -1.26
N PRO A 117 0.65 21.07 -0.36
CA PRO A 117 1.78 20.16 -0.20
C PRO A 117 1.43 18.77 0.32
N TYR A 118 0.25 18.55 0.86
CA TYR A 118 -0.21 17.26 1.40
C TYR A 118 -1.21 16.55 0.49
N VAL A 119 -1.63 17.20 -0.60
CA VAL A 119 -2.48 16.58 -1.61
C VAL A 119 -1.65 15.55 -2.38
N MET A 120 -2.11 14.31 -2.40
CA MET A 120 -1.51 13.27 -3.23
C MET A 120 -1.98 13.47 -4.67
N VAL A 121 -1.04 13.47 -5.61
CA VAL A 121 -1.37 13.55 -7.04
C VAL A 121 -1.67 12.14 -7.55
N PRO A 122 -2.90 11.88 -8.01
CA PRO A 122 -3.27 10.58 -8.55
C PRO A 122 -2.82 10.45 -10.01
N TYR A 123 -2.26 9.30 -10.33
CA TYR A 123 -1.88 8.90 -11.68
C TYR A 123 -2.52 7.57 -12.02
N ARG A 124 -2.65 7.31 -13.30
CA ARG A 124 -3.03 6.00 -13.82
C ARG A 124 -1.84 5.38 -14.53
N ILE A 125 -1.34 4.27 -14.02
CA ILE A 125 -0.38 3.43 -14.73
C ILE A 125 -1.16 2.39 -15.51
N ARG A 126 -0.98 2.36 -16.84
CA ARG A 126 -1.54 1.33 -17.71
C ARG A 126 -0.45 0.32 -18.00
N LEU A 127 -0.66 -0.91 -17.58
CA LEU A 127 0.28 -2.02 -17.82
C LEU A 127 -0.12 -2.80 -19.05
N ALA A 128 0.86 -3.18 -19.84
CA ALA A 128 0.76 -4.13 -20.92
C ALA A 128 1.67 -5.34 -20.66
N TYR A 129 1.26 -6.52 -21.08
CA TYR A 129 2.09 -7.72 -21.06
C TYR A 129 2.34 -8.18 -22.50
N ARG A 130 3.63 -8.30 -22.91
CA ARG A 130 4.00 -8.65 -24.27
C ARG A 130 3.27 -7.78 -25.31
N SER A 131 3.30 -6.45 -25.10
CA SER A 131 2.68 -5.42 -25.95
C SER A 131 1.15 -5.50 -26.07
N ARG A 132 0.45 -6.19 -25.16
CA ARG A 132 -1.00 -6.22 -25.08
C ARG A 132 -1.48 -5.60 -23.78
N ASP A 133 -2.43 -4.66 -23.85
CA ASP A 133 -3.03 -4.02 -22.68
C ASP A 133 -3.56 -5.05 -21.72
N TRP A 134 -3.22 -4.90 -20.45
CA TRP A 134 -3.60 -5.84 -19.41
C TRP A 134 -4.43 -5.21 -18.28
N LEU A 135 -3.83 -4.34 -17.47
CA LEU A 135 -4.48 -3.79 -16.27
C LEU A 135 -4.02 -2.36 -16.01
N SER A 136 -4.90 -1.58 -15.37
CA SER A 136 -4.53 -0.26 -14.86
C SER A 136 -4.40 -0.27 -13.34
N VAL A 137 -3.41 0.47 -12.83
CA VAL A 137 -3.16 0.71 -11.40
C VAL A 137 -3.36 2.19 -11.12
N THR A 138 -4.14 2.52 -10.08
CA THR A 138 -4.13 3.86 -9.50
C THR A 138 -2.84 4.02 -8.72
N PHE A 139 -2.04 5.00 -9.11
CA PHE A 139 -0.76 5.31 -8.50
C PHE A 139 -0.86 6.66 -7.82
N GLU A 140 -0.66 6.70 -6.52
CA GLU A 140 -0.74 7.91 -5.73
C GLU A 140 0.65 8.37 -5.30
N LEU A 141 1.11 9.49 -5.89
CA LEU A 141 2.42 10.04 -5.63
C LEU A 141 2.35 11.11 -4.53
N GLY A 142 2.78 10.72 -3.34
CA GLY A 142 2.98 11.63 -2.22
C GLY A 142 4.43 12.10 -2.11
N ARG A 143 4.68 12.92 -1.12
CA ARG A 143 6.03 13.41 -0.76
C ARG A 143 6.57 12.71 0.48
N ASP A 144 7.86 12.94 0.74
CA ASP A 144 8.46 12.63 2.04
C ASP A 144 7.74 13.37 3.18
N GLU A 145 7.45 12.65 4.24
CA GLU A 145 6.91 13.21 5.48
C GLU A 145 7.83 12.81 6.64
N VAL A 146 8.34 13.80 7.33
CA VAL A 146 9.20 13.65 8.52
C VAL A 146 10.36 12.67 8.37
N GLY A 147 10.90 12.53 7.14
CA GLY A 147 12.04 11.67 6.82
C GLY A 147 11.68 10.23 6.45
N SER A 148 10.42 9.96 6.12
CA SER A 148 9.92 8.61 5.77
C SER A 148 10.63 7.99 4.56
N THR A 149 11.18 8.79 3.64
CA THR A 149 11.92 8.28 2.48
C THR A 149 13.40 8.02 2.76
N SER A 150 13.91 8.51 3.87
CA SER A 150 15.30 8.26 4.33
C SER A 150 15.38 7.09 5.31
N HIS A 151 14.25 6.68 5.90
CA HIS A 151 14.13 5.58 6.84
C HIS A 151 13.12 4.57 6.29
N TYR A 152 13.62 3.53 5.62
CA TYR A 152 12.82 2.50 4.96
C TYR A 152 13.44 1.12 5.11
N GLU A 153 12.67 0.10 4.83
CA GLU A 153 13.11 -1.29 4.79
C GLU A 153 12.93 -1.85 3.38
N ARG A 154 13.77 -2.80 2.97
CA ARG A 154 13.55 -3.54 1.73
C ARG A 154 12.75 -4.79 2.04
N ARG A 155 11.54 -4.89 1.46
CA ARG A 155 10.60 -5.98 1.71
C ARG A 155 9.99 -6.53 0.44
N ILE A 156 9.77 -7.82 0.46
CA ILE A 156 8.89 -8.58 -0.42
C ILE A 156 8.48 -9.84 0.33
N ALA A 157 7.21 -10.09 0.49
CA ALA A 157 6.71 -11.25 1.23
C ALA A 157 6.87 -12.53 0.40
N SER A 158 7.12 -13.66 1.09
CA SER A 158 7.41 -14.94 0.44
C SER A 158 6.25 -15.46 -0.41
N ASP A 159 5.00 -15.26 0.02
CA ASP A 159 3.82 -15.68 -0.73
C ASP A 159 3.65 -14.93 -2.06
N ILE A 160 4.15 -13.69 -2.15
CA ILE A 160 4.22 -12.93 -3.39
C ILE A 160 5.31 -13.50 -4.31
N VAL A 161 6.46 -13.86 -3.76
CA VAL A 161 7.53 -14.54 -4.51
C VAL A 161 7.02 -15.86 -5.08
N ASP A 162 6.39 -16.70 -4.25
CA ASP A 162 5.82 -17.98 -4.64
C ASP A 162 4.75 -17.82 -5.73
N LEU A 163 3.92 -16.77 -5.63
CA LEU A 163 2.95 -16.45 -6.67
C LEU A 163 3.64 -16.18 -8.02
N PHE A 164 4.67 -15.34 -8.06
CA PHE A 164 5.39 -15.03 -9.30
C PHE A 164 6.08 -16.26 -9.90
N GLU A 165 6.68 -17.11 -9.08
CA GLU A 165 7.26 -18.37 -9.50
C GLU A 165 6.20 -19.31 -10.09
N SER A 166 5.02 -19.42 -9.47
CA SER A 166 3.91 -20.23 -9.97
C SER A 166 3.37 -19.75 -11.32
N LEU A 167 3.47 -18.44 -11.57
CA LEU A 167 3.10 -17.84 -12.86
C LEU A 167 4.22 -17.97 -13.90
N GLY A 168 5.43 -18.40 -13.54
CA GLY A 168 6.61 -18.45 -14.39
C GLY A 168 7.12 -17.05 -14.77
N LEU A 169 6.84 -16.07 -13.93
CA LEU A 169 7.37 -14.72 -14.02
C LEU A 169 8.74 -14.63 -13.35
N GLU A 170 9.45 -13.56 -13.60
CA GLU A 170 10.71 -13.28 -12.91
C GLU A 170 10.47 -13.11 -11.41
N THR A 171 11.37 -13.61 -10.57
CA THR A 171 11.31 -13.47 -9.12
C THR A 171 11.44 -12.00 -8.72
N PRO A 172 10.42 -11.39 -8.10
CA PRO A 172 10.49 -10.00 -7.72
C PRO A 172 11.53 -9.77 -6.62
N GLN A 173 12.24 -8.64 -6.72
CA GLN A 173 13.23 -8.23 -5.73
C GLN A 173 12.58 -7.43 -4.60
N PRO A 174 13.14 -7.45 -3.38
CA PRO A 174 12.70 -6.58 -2.30
C PRO A 174 12.75 -5.10 -2.71
N VAL A 175 11.66 -4.37 -2.52
CA VAL A 175 11.54 -2.94 -2.81
C VAL A 175 11.57 -2.10 -1.54
N PRO A 176 11.91 -0.80 -1.61
CA PRO A 176 11.82 0.09 -0.46
C PRO A 176 10.38 0.22 0.03
N VAL A 177 10.11 -0.19 1.26
CA VAL A 177 8.83 -0.09 1.94
C VAL A 177 8.98 0.82 3.16
N MET A 178 8.01 1.67 3.39
CA MET A 178 8.01 2.59 4.54
C MET A 178 8.26 1.83 5.85
N ALA A 179 9.16 2.32 6.68
CA ALA A 179 9.46 1.71 7.98
C ALA A 179 8.18 1.65 8.84
N ILE A 180 8.13 0.65 9.71
CA ILE A 180 6.91 0.31 10.45
C ILE A 180 6.44 1.44 11.36
N ASP A 181 7.35 2.15 12.01
CA ASP A 181 7.05 3.31 12.85
C ASP A 181 6.35 4.44 12.09
N HIS A 182 6.79 4.72 10.85
CA HIS A 182 6.12 5.67 9.96
C HIS A 182 4.77 5.15 9.47
N GLN A 183 4.65 3.86 9.12
CA GLN A 183 3.37 3.28 8.69
C GLN A 183 2.33 3.35 9.81
N VAL A 184 2.69 2.95 11.04
CA VAL A 184 1.81 3.02 12.20
C VAL A 184 1.42 4.46 12.51
N ALA A 185 2.39 5.39 12.55
CA ALA A 185 2.12 6.81 12.82
C ALA A 185 1.15 7.42 11.79
N GLN A 186 1.33 7.13 10.49
CA GLN A 186 0.43 7.62 9.44
C GLN A 186 -0.99 7.07 9.58
N LYS A 187 -1.13 5.79 9.95
CA LYS A 187 -2.43 5.15 10.13
C LYS A 187 -3.15 5.63 11.38
N LEU A 188 -2.43 5.80 12.50
CA LEU A 188 -2.98 6.42 13.71
C LEU A 188 -3.47 7.85 13.41
N HIS A 189 -2.70 8.64 12.66
CA HIS A 189 -3.14 9.96 12.26
C HIS A 189 -4.37 9.90 11.35
N ALA A 190 -4.42 8.98 10.38
CA ALA A 190 -5.51 8.89 9.43
C ALA A 190 -6.84 8.46 10.10
N CYS A 191 -6.83 7.43 10.97
CA CYS A 191 -8.05 6.95 11.62
C CYS A 191 -8.55 7.87 12.75
N THR A 192 -7.71 8.83 13.22
CA THR A 192 -8.09 9.80 14.25
C THR A 192 -8.40 11.19 13.69
N SER A 193 -8.12 11.43 12.40
CA SER A 193 -8.43 12.71 11.75
C SER A 193 -9.92 12.88 11.52
N VAL A 194 -10.41 14.11 11.67
CA VAL A 194 -11.78 14.48 11.34
C VAL A 194 -11.76 15.31 10.07
N GLY A 195 -12.45 14.83 9.03
CA GLY A 195 -12.55 15.55 7.77
C GLY A 195 -13.39 16.84 7.90
N PRO A 196 -13.35 17.74 6.90
CA PRO A 196 -14.03 19.04 6.93
C PRO A 196 -15.55 18.92 7.15
N ARG A 197 -16.17 17.79 6.84
CA ARG A 197 -17.60 17.51 7.02
C ARG A 197 -17.93 16.74 8.29
N GLY A 198 -16.97 16.61 9.24
CA GLY A 198 -17.21 16.03 10.55
C GLY A 198 -17.15 14.50 10.60
N GLY A 199 -16.52 13.83 9.64
CA GLY A 199 -16.35 12.38 9.65
C GLY A 199 -15.10 11.94 8.90
N ASN A 200 -14.79 10.65 8.95
CA ASN A 200 -13.79 10.03 8.07
C ASN A 200 -14.24 8.61 7.70
N ASP A 201 -13.62 8.03 6.67
CA ASP A 201 -13.88 6.69 6.14
C ASP A 201 -12.70 5.72 6.39
N ARG A 202 -11.87 6.00 7.40
CA ARG A 202 -10.58 5.34 7.64
C ARG A 202 -10.66 4.12 8.56
N ALA A 203 -11.85 3.51 8.72
CA ALA A 203 -12.03 2.30 9.52
C ALA A 203 -11.09 1.15 9.12
N HIS A 204 -10.74 1.05 7.83
CA HIS A 204 -9.79 0.06 7.32
C HIS A 204 -8.36 0.23 7.87
N ASP A 205 -7.98 1.43 8.34
CA ASP A 205 -6.67 1.63 8.97
C ASP A 205 -6.57 0.93 10.33
N LEU A 206 -7.71 0.68 11.02
CA LEU A 206 -7.73 -0.14 12.24
C LEU A 206 -7.40 -1.61 11.94
N VAL A 207 -7.82 -2.12 10.77
CA VAL A 207 -7.45 -3.47 10.31
C VAL A 207 -5.94 -3.54 10.03
N ASP A 208 -5.43 -2.55 9.31
CA ASP A 208 -4.02 -2.47 8.96
C ASP A 208 -3.12 -2.35 10.21
N LEU A 209 -3.54 -1.56 11.22
CA LEU A 209 -2.81 -1.43 12.49
C LEU A 209 -2.72 -2.76 13.25
N GLN A 210 -3.84 -3.51 13.31
CA GLN A 210 -3.85 -4.83 13.96
C GLN A 210 -2.95 -5.83 13.25
N ILE A 211 -2.95 -5.82 11.90
CA ILE A 211 -2.07 -6.68 11.11
C ILE A 211 -0.59 -6.36 11.40
N LEU A 212 -0.23 -5.08 11.43
CA LEU A 212 1.14 -4.67 11.74
C LEU A 212 1.57 -5.06 13.16
N ASP A 213 0.68 -4.92 14.15
CA ASP A 213 0.94 -5.29 15.55
C ASP A 213 1.06 -6.82 15.73
N GLN A 214 0.35 -7.62 14.93
CA GLN A 214 0.37 -9.09 15.00
C GLN A 214 1.55 -9.73 14.26
N GLU A 215 1.94 -9.16 13.12
CA GLU A 215 2.89 -9.79 12.18
C GLU A 215 4.31 -9.23 12.29
N GLU A 216 4.51 -8.11 12.99
CA GLU A 216 5.80 -7.44 13.13
C GLU A 216 6.13 -7.17 14.61
N ASP A 217 7.42 -7.11 14.92
CA ASP A 217 7.91 -6.67 16.23
C ASP A 217 7.94 -5.13 16.27
N VAL A 218 6.88 -4.53 16.82
CA VAL A 218 6.70 -3.08 16.80
C VAL A 218 7.40 -2.40 17.98
N ASP A 219 8.34 -1.51 17.70
CA ASP A 219 8.96 -0.65 18.71
C ASP A 219 8.06 0.56 19.03
N LEU A 220 7.32 0.46 20.14
CA LEU A 220 6.41 1.52 20.59
C LEU A 220 7.14 2.85 20.87
N ALA A 221 8.40 2.82 21.29
CA ALA A 221 9.18 4.03 21.54
C ALA A 221 9.53 4.75 20.23
N ALA A 222 9.95 4.00 19.20
CA ALA A 222 10.20 4.54 17.87
C ALA A 222 8.91 5.09 17.25
N ILE A 223 7.80 4.35 17.37
CA ILE A 223 6.47 4.83 16.93
C ILE A 223 6.11 6.14 17.62
N GLY A 224 6.31 6.25 18.93
CA GLY A 224 6.00 7.47 19.69
C GLY A 224 6.80 8.69 19.23
N VAL A 225 8.09 8.52 18.91
CA VAL A 225 8.93 9.58 18.35
C VAL A 225 8.40 10.03 16.99
N THR A 226 8.15 9.09 16.09
CA THR A 226 7.68 9.36 14.73
C THR A 226 6.28 9.95 14.71
N ALA A 227 5.36 9.43 15.54
CA ALA A 227 3.99 9.92 15.65
C ALA A 227 3.94 11.39 16.12
N ARG A 228 4.67 11.74 17.19
CA ARG A 228 4.73 13.13 17.65
C ARG A 228 5.23 14.08 16.57
N ARG A 229 6.27 13.71 15.82
CA ARG A 229 6.80 14.51 14.72
C ARG A 229 5.78 14.65 13.58
N LEU A 230 5.11 13.58 13.21
CA LEU A 230 4.11 13.57 12.14
C LEU A 230 2.89 14.44 12.50
N PHE A 231 2.32 14.24 13.70
CA PHE A 231 1.17 15.02 14.19
C PHE A 231 1.51 16.52 14.30
N ALA A 232 2.67 16.85 14.85
CA ALA A 232 3.14 18.23 14.90
C ALA A 232 3.36 18.83 13.50
N SER A 233 3.83 18.05 12.52
CA SER A 233 4.03 18.50 11.14
C SER A 233 2.69 18.77 10.43
N ARG A 234 1.72 17.87 10.57
CA ARG A 234 0.42 17.98 9.89
C ARG A 234 -0.52 18.99 10.55
N ARG A 235 -0.34 19.28 11.84
CA ARG A 235 -1.12 20.27 12.62
C ARG A 235 -2.64 20.11 12.54
N ALA A 236 -3.11 18.91 12.21
CA ALA A 236 -4.54 18.63 12.08
C ALA A 236 -5.15 18.22 13.42
N GLN A 237 -4.34 17.66 14.31
CA GLN A 237 -4.72 17.17 15.64
C GLN A 237 -3.50 16.99 16.53
N GLU A 238 -3.72 16.97 17.84
CA GLU A 238 -2.65 16.82 18.83
C GLU A 238 -2.33 15.34 19.10
N TRP A 239 -1.13 15.08 19.63
CA TRP A 239 -0.71 13.78 20.13
C TRP A 239 -0.78 13.77 21.68
N PRO A 240 -1.25 12.70 22.35
CA PRO A 240 -1.86 11.50 21.77
C PRO A 240 -3.31 11.74 21.35
N PRO A 241 -3.75 11.18 20.20
CA PRO A 241 -5.12 11.29 19.76
C PRO A 241 -6.01 10.23 20.42
N THR A 242 -7.33 10.35 20.18
CA THR A 242 -8.31 9.32 20.53
C THR A 242 -9.03 8.86 19.28
N VAL A 243 -9.13 7.54 19.09
CA VAL A 243 -9.93 6.95 18.02
C VAL A 243 -11.39 6.96 18.43
N VAL A 244 -12.25 7.49 17.58
CA VAL A 244 -13.71 7.48 17.72
C VAL A 244 -14.31 6.92 16.43
N ALA A 245 -15.24 5.97 16.57
CA ALA A 245 -15.94 5.43 15.41
C ALA A 245 -16.83 6.49 14.75
N HIS A 246 -16.76 6.58 13.43
CA HIS A 246 -17.61 7.47 12.63
C HIS A 246 -18.76 6.71 11.97
N GLN A 247 -19.75 7.44 11.46
CA GLN A 247 -20.88 6.84 10.73
C GLN A 247 -20.37 5.99 9.55
N GLY A 248 -20.88 4.77 9.43
CA GLY A 248 -20.50 3.82 8.37
C GLY A 248 -19.28 2.97 8.66
N TRP A 249 -18.58 3.19 9.77
CA TRP A 249 -17.37 2.43 10.13
C TRP A 249 -17.64 0.94 10.36
N GLU A 250 -18.84 0.55 10.84
CA GLU A 250 -19.20 -0.84 11.00
C GLU A 250 -19.09 -1.62 9.67
N THR A 251 -19.64 -1.04 8.61
CA THR A 251 -19.61 -1.65 7.28
C THR A 251 -18.20 -1.64 6.69
N LEU A 252 -17.52 -0.49 6.73
CA LEU A 252 -16.17 -0.33 6.20
C LEU A 252 -15.16 -1.24 6.91
N TYR A 253 -15.28 -1.37 8.23
CA TYR A 253 -14.43 -2.28 9.00
C TYR A 253 -14.71 -3.74 8.66
N ALA A 254 -15.99 -4.15 8.63
CA ALA A 254 -16.37 -5.54 8.32
C ALA A 254 -15.89 -5.96 6.93
N GLU A 255 -16.00 -5.08 5.94
CA GLU A 255 -15.49 -5.32 4.58
C GLU A 255 -13.96 -5.47 4.56
N ALA A 256 -13.24 -4.58 5.25
CA ALA A 256 -11.79 -4.61 5.32
C ALA A 256 -11.24 -5.81 6.10
N ALA A 257 -11.93 -6.24 7.16
CA ALA A 257 -11.57 -7.35 8.04
C ALA A 257 -11.90 -8.74 7.45
N GLN A 258 -12.64 -8.79 6.34
CA GLN A 258 -13.15 -10.05 5.80
C GLN A 258 -12.04 -11.08 5.53
N GLY A 259 -12.11 -12.22 6.22
CA GLY A 259 -11.17 -13.33 6.05
C GLY A 259 -9.79 -13.11 6.68
N LEU A 260 -9.65 -12.11 7.54
CA LEU A 260 -8.42 -11.79 8.28
C LEU A 260 -8.58 -12.13 9.78
N GLY A 261 -7.47 -12.42 10.45
CA GLY A 261 -7.42 -12.77 11.87
C GLY A 261 -7.45 -11.55 12.81
N VAL A 262 -8.29 -10.55 12.51
CA VAL A 262 -8.41 -9.32 13.29
C VAL A 262 -9.66 -9.33 14.18
N LEU A 263 -9.81 -8.33 15.06
CA LEU A 263 -10.95 -8.23 15.97
C LEU A 263 -12.29 -8.24 15.22
N PRO A 264 -13.35 -8.81 15.84
CA PRO A 264 -14.58 -9.16 15.11
C PRO A 264 -15.45 -7.97 14.69
N ASN A 265 -15.26 -6.80 15.30
CA ASN A 265 -16.07 -5.61 15.02
C ASN A 265 -15.30 -4.31 15.28
N VAL A 266 -15.84 -3.21 14.77
CA VAL A 266 -15.22 -1.89 14.89
C VAL A 266 -15.14 -1.39 16.33
N ALA A 267 -16.10 -1.72 17.20
CA ALA A 267 -16.08 -1.28 18.58
C ALA A 267 -14.88 -1.87 19.35
N ALA A 268 -14.65 -3.18 19.21
CA ALA A 268 -13.48 -3.84 19.78
C ALA A 268 -12.17 -3.30 19.18
N ALA A 269 -12.15 -3.01 17.87
CA ALA A 269 -10.97 -2.45 17.21
C ALA A 269 -10.65 -1.02 17.68
N VAL A 270 -11.66 -0.20 17.94
CA VAL A 270 -11.51 1.16 18.51
C VAL A 270 -10.96 1.11 19.94
N GLU A 271 -11.49 0.22 20.76
CA GLU A 271 -11.01 0.00 22.14
C GLU A 271 -9.53 -0.44 22.12
N TRP A 272 -9.20 -1.42 21.30
CA TRP A 272 -7.83 -1.90 21.11
C TRP A 272 -6.89 -0.79 20.64
N ALA A 273 -7.30 0.03 19.64
CA ALA A 273 -6.46 1.10 19.12
C ALA A 273 -6.20 2.20 20.16
N ASN A 274 -7.19 2.52 21.02
CA ASN A 274 -7.00 3.46 22.12
C ASN A 274 -6.07 2.89 23.20
N ASP A 275 -6.15 1.57 23.48
CA ASP A 275 -5.19 0.90 24.35
C ASP A 275 -3.78 0.95 23.77
N LEU A 276 -3.61 0.64 22.47
CA LEU A 276 -2.33 0.77 21.78
C LEU A 276 -1.75 2.18 21.91
N ILE A 277 -2.55 3.23 21.65
CA ILE A 277 -2.13 4.62 21.77
C ILE A 277 -1.67 4.94 23.20
N SER A 278 -2.37 4.42 24.22
CA SER A 278 -2.03 4.65 25.63
C SER A 278 -0.69 4.02 26.05
N ARG A 279 -0.26 2.96 25.36
CA ARG A 279 1.02 2.27 25.61
C ARG A 279 2.20 2.92 24.88
N ILE A 280 1.96 3.77 23.89
CA ILE A 280 3.02 4.49 23.17
C ILE A 280 3.54 5.62 24.05
N PRO A 281 4.84 5.60 24.46
CA PRO A 281 5.39 6.54 25.45
C PRO A 281 5.52 7.98 24.92
#